data_cd86d3e1fc668bd9b4d628ad1041e36b
#
_entry.id   cd86d3e1fc668bd9b4d628ad1041e36b
#
_cell.length_a   1.000
_cell.length_b   1.000
_cell.length_c   1.000
_cell.angle_alpha   90.00
_cell.angle_beta   90.00
_cell.angle_gamma   90.00
#
_symmetry.space_group_name_H-M   'P 1'
#
loop_
_entity.id
_entity.type
_entity.pdbx_description
1 polymer ?
#
loop_
_entity_poly.entity_id
_entity_poly.type
_entity_poly.pdbx_seq_one_letter_code
_entity_poly.pdbx_strand_id
1 'polypeptide(L)'
;MVKRQLPNPSEIFELLHFKTPELNPRRRRLDAALTTWDLRKIAKRRTPAAAFDYTDGAAEGEVSLRRARQAFRDIEFHPDILRPAIDVDTSCEILGGRSSMPFGIAPTGFTRLMQTEGEVAGAGAAGAAGIPFTLSTLGTTSIEDVKAANPHGRNWFQLYVMRDREISYGLVRRAAAAGFDTLQ
;
A
#
# COMPACT_ATOMS: atom_id res chain seq x y z
N MET A 1 4.68 31.19 43.47
CA MET A 1 3.55 30.23 43.33
C MET A 1 2.99 30.40 41.94
N VAL A 2 3.10 29.40 41.09
CA VAL A 2 2.49 29.38 39.77
C VAL A 2 0.99 29.11 39.95
N LYS A 3 0.15 30.07 39.61
CA LYS A 3 -1.33 29.85 39.65
C LYS A 3 -1.69 28.89 38.52
N ARG A 4 -2.30 27.77 38.85
CA ARG A 4 -2.93 26.88 37.88
C ARG A 4 -4.06 27.66 37.18
N GLN A 5 -3.88 27.93 35.88
CA GLN A 5 -4.98 28.40 35.04
C GLN A 5 -5.68 27.17 34.47
N LEU A 6 -6.97 27.08 34.68
CA LEU A 6 -7.82 26.13 33.98
C LEU A 6 -7.95 26.59 32.53
N PRO A 7 -7.82 25.68 31.56
CA PRO A 7 -8.00 26.05 30.16
C PRO A 7 -9.40 26.60 29.92
N ASN A 8 -9.51 27.60 29.08
CA ASN A 8 -10.80 28.18 28.73
C ASN A 8 -11.65 27.15 27.96
N PRO A 9 -12.92 26.92 28.32
CA PRO A 9 -13.79 25.98 27.61
C PRO A 9 -13.84 26.19 26.08
N SER A 10 -13.75 27.44 25.59
CA SER A 10 -13.70 27.74 24.17
C SER A 10 -12.44 27.17 23.48
N GLU A 11 -11.28 27.24 24.15
CA GLU A 11 -10.01 26.70 23.62
C GLU A 11 -10.07 25.16 23.55
N ILE A 12 -10.73 24.52 24.50
CA ILE A 12 -10.96 23.06 24.48
C ILE A 12 -11.88 22.69 23.31
N PHE A 13 -12.94 23.47 23.05
CA PHE A 13 -13.84 23.21 21.92
C PHE A 13 -13.17 23.39 20.56
N GLU A 14 -12.24 24.33 20.40
CA GLU A 14 -11.43 24.49 19.19
C GLU A 14 -10.50 23.29 18.93
N LEU A 15 -10.03 22.63 19.99
CA LEU A 15 -9.19 21.43 19.90
C LEU A 15 -10.01 20.16 19.58
N LEU A 16 -11.33 20.18 19.87
CA LEU A 16 -12.23 19.06 19.62
C LEU A 16 -12.79 19.11 18.20
N HIS A 17 -12.13 18.42 17.27
CA HIS A 17 -12.62 18.24 15.91
C HIS A 17 -13.72 17.17 15.88
N PHE A 18 -14.97 17.57 15.99
CA PHE A 18 -16.11 16.67 15.82
C PHE A 18 -16.26 16.30 14.34
N LYS A 19 -15.96 15.05 14.00
CA LYS A 19 -16.25 14.51 12.66
C LYS A 19 -17.76 14.28 12.54
N THR A 20 -18.35 14.70 11.43
CA THR A 20 -19.72 14.32 11.07
C THR A 20 -19.81 12.78 11.02
N PRO A 21 -20.88 12.18 11.58
CA PRO A 21 -21.02 10.73 11.55
C PRO A 21 -21.05 10.17 10.13
N GLU A 22 -20.15 9.25 9.81
CA GLU A 22 -20.17 8.54 8.53
C GLU A 22 -21.28 7.48 8.56
N LEU A 23 -22.29 7.65 7.70
CA LEU A 23 -23.45 6.77 7.63
C LEU A 23 -23.16 5.47 6.86
N ASN A 24 -22.18 5.50 5.94
CA ASN A 24 -21.77 4.31 5.22
C ASN A 24 -20.95 3.36 6.13
N PRO A 25 -21.49 2.17 6.46
CA PRO A 25 -20.81 1.27 7.40
C PRO A 25 -19.47 0.73 6.87
N ARG A 26 -19.25 0.72 5.54
CA ARG A 26 -17.95 0.35 4.94
C ARG A 26 -16.93 1.45 5.22
N ARG A 27 -17.25 2.71 4.87
CA ARG A 27 -16.38 3.86 5.13
C ARG A 27 -16.07 4.01 6.60
N ARG A 28 -17.09 3.98 7.46
CA ARG A 28 -16.90 4.07 8.92
C ARG A 28 -15.89 3.05 9.46
N ARG A 29 -15.91 1.80 8.96
CA ARG A 29 -14.94 0.78 9.38
C ARG A 29 -13.54 1.04 8.87
N LEU A 30 -13.41 1.53 7.63
CA LEU A 30 -12.12 1.87 7.04
C LEU A 30 -11.52 3.11 7.71
N ASP A 31 -12.33 4.12 7.98
CA ASP A 31 -11.91 5.35 8.66
C ASP A 31 -11.51 5.11 10.14
N ALA A 32 -12.05 4.05 10.74
CA ALA A 32 -11.67 3.61 12.09
C ALA A 32 -10.38 2.77 12.13
N ALA A 33 -9.87 2.33 10.97
CA ALA A 33 -8.63 1.57 10.88
C ALA A 33 -7.44 2.54 10.91
N LEU A 34 -6.68 2.53 12.01
CA LEU A 34 -5.50 3.37 12.19
C LEU A 34 -4.22 2.72 11.67
N THR A 35 -4.24 1.40 11.51
CA THR A 35 -3.10 0.60 11.10
C THR A 35 -3.48 -0.49 10.11
N THR A 36 -2.52 -1.04 9.38
CA THR A 36 -2.71 -2.22 8.53
C THR A 36 -3.20 -3.43 9.33
N TRP A 37 -2.88 -3.51 10.63
CA TRP A 37 -3.39 -4.56 11.53
C TRP A 37 -4.90 -4.47 11.77
N ASP A 38 -5.44 -3.27 11.77
CA ASP A 38 -6.89 -3.09 11.88
C ASP A 38 -7.59 -3.50 10.59
N LEU A 39 -6.98 -3.19 9.42
CA LEU A 39 -7.45 -3.69 8.13
C LEU A 39 -7.42 -5.23 8.07
N ARG A 40 -6.35 -5.87 8.60
CA ARG A 40 -6.28 -7.33 8.71
C ARG A 40 -7.44 -7.91 9.53
N LYS A 41 -7.79 -7.29 10.67
CA LYS A 41 -8.95 -7.71 11.49
C LYS A 41 -10.28 -7.58 10.73
N ILE A 42 -10.43 -6.53 9.93
CA ILE A 42 -11.59 -6.32 9.07
C ILE A 42 -11.63 -7.40 7.98
N ALA A 43 -10.51 -7.65 7.30
CA ALA A 43 -10.39 -8.67 6.27
C ALA A 43 -10.75 -10.06 6.80
N LYS A 44 -10.23 -10.46 7.96
CA LYS A 44 -10.52 -11.76 8.60
C LYS A 44 -12.02 -12.02 8.80
N ARG A 45 -12.80 -10.96 9.04
CA ARG A 45 -14.25 -11.07 9.26
C ARG A 45 -15.06 -11.05 7.96
N ARG A 46 -14.44 -10.69 6.84
CA ARG A 46 -15.13 -10.39 5.58
C ARG A 46 -14.75 -11.31 4.44
N THR A 47 -13.53 -11.81 4.46
CA THR A 47 -13.01 -12.69 3.43
C THR A 47 -13.32 -14.15 3.81
N PRO A 48 -13.64 -15.02 2.84
CA PRO A 48 -13.75 -16.45 3.08
C PRO A 48 -12.49 -16.99 3.76
N ALA A 49 -12.66 -17.88 4.75
CA ALA A 49 -11.55 -18.34 5.61
C ALA A 49 -10.36 -18.87 4.79
N ALA A 50 -10.61 -19.72 3.79
CA ALA A 50 -9.54 -20.29 2.96
C ALA A 50 -8.72 -19.20 2.22
N ALA A 51 -9.38 -18.15 1.67
CA ALA A 51 -8.70 -17.05 1.00
C ALA A 51 -7.92 -16.20 2.01
N PHE A 52 -8.51 -15.94 3.18
CA PHE A 52 -7.83 -15.19 4.24
C PHE A 52 -6.60 -15.95 4.74
N ASP A 53 -6.74 -17.22 5.09
CA ASP A 53 -5.66 -18.04 5.66
C ASP A 53 -4.51 -18.22 4.65
N TYR A 54 -4.82 -18.37 3.35
CA TYR A 54 -3.82 -18.41 2.29
C TYR A 54 -3.00 -17.11 2.23
N THR A 55 -3.63 -15.96 2.36
CA THR A 55 -2.95 -14.65 2.24
C THR A 55 -2.25 -14.25 3.53
N ASP A 56 -2.83 -14.58 4.69
CA ASP A 56 -2.34 -14.19 6.01
C ASP A 56 -1.19 -15.07 6.52
N GLY A 57 -1.17 -16.32 6.07
CA GLY A 57 -0.18 -17.32 6.47
C GLY A 57 1.14 -17.19 5.72
N ALA A 58 2.11 -17.97 6.17
CA ALA A 58 3.43 -18.08 5.55
C ALA A 58 3.90 -19.55 5.55
N ALA A 59 5.08 -19.80 4.95
CA ALA A 59 5.61 -21.15 4.81
C ALA A 59 5.88 -21.81 6.15
N GLU A 60 5.49 -23.09 6.26
CA GLU A 60 5.78 -24.00 7.37
C GLU A 60 5.48 -23.41 8.75
N GLY A 61 6.48 -23.34 9.62
CA GLY A 61 6.35 -22.77 10.97
C GLY A 61 6.35 -21.23 11.03
N GLU A 62 6.26 -20.52 9.91
CA GLU A 62 6.18 -19.06 9.81
C GLU A 62 7.35 -18.29 10.48
N VAL A 63 8.52 -18.92 10.58
CA VAL A 63 9.69 -18.32 11.25
C VAL A 63 10.12 -17.05 10.54
N SER A 64 10.20 -17.07 9.21
CA SER A 64 10.60 -15.91 8.40
C SER A 64 9.63 -14.75 8.54
N LEU A 65 8.32 -15.03 8.55
CA LEU A 65 7.29 -14.02 8.75
C LEU A 65 7.44 -13.30 10.11
N ARG A 66 7.64 -14.10 11.19
CA ARG A 66 7.85 -13.50 12.52
C ARG A 66 9.13 -12.69 12.59
N ARG A 67 10.23 -13.18 12.00
CA ARG A 67 11.52 -12.44 11.95
C ARG A 67 11.41 -11.15 11.14
N ALA A 68 10.76 -11.17 9.99
CA ALA A 68 10.53 -9.98 9.18
C ALA A 68 9.74 -8.91 9.95
N ARG A 69 8.67 -9.32 10.66
CA ARG A 69 7.91 -8.40 11.52
C ARG A 69 8.73 -7.85 12.67
N GLN A 70 9.59 -8.68 13.27
CA GLN A 70 10.46 -8.24 14.36
C GLN A 70 11.50 -7.24 13.86
N ALA A 71 12.11 -7.45 12.70
CA ALA A 71 13.09 -6.54 12.12
C ALA A 71 12.56 -5.09 11.98
N PHE A 72 11.28 -4.91 11.64
CA PHE A 72 10.67 -3.57 11.64
C PHE A 72 10.52 -2.97 13.04
N ARG A 73 10.29 -3.79 14.07
CA ARG A 73 10.18 -3.33 15.46
C ARG A 73 11.52 -2.97 16.10
N ASP A 74 12.59 -3.54 15.56
CA ASP A 74 13.96 -3.30 16.03
C ASP A 74 14.53 -1.97 15.50
N ILE A 75 13.80 -1.30 14.57
CA ILE A 75 14.16 0.01 14.06
C ILE A 75 13.53 1.07 14.97
N GLU A 76 14.38 1.92 15.55
CA GLU A 76 13.98 3.00 16.42
C GLU A 76 14.33 4.36 15.82
N PHE A 77 13.49 5.36 16.10
CA PHE A 77 13.79 6.73 15.73
C PHE A 77 14.69 7.36 16.81
N HIS A 78 15.75 8.03 16.37
CA HIS A 78 16.57 8.86 17.24
C HIS A 78 16.18 10.34 17.03
N PRO A 79 15.29 10.90 17.86
CA PRO A 79 14.80 12.26 17.65
C PRO A 79 15.88 13.29 18.00
N ASP A 80 16.07 14.25 17.12
CA ASP A 80 16.83 15.47 17.38
C ASP A 80 15.85 16.59 17.76
N ILE A 81 16.07 17.21 18.92
CA ILE A 81 15.29 18.38 19.35
C ILE A 81 15.96 19.68 18.89
N LEU A 82 15.16 20.74 18.77
CA LEU A 82 15.59 22.07 18.32
C LEU A 82 16.14 22.13 16.87
N ARG A 83 15.87 21.14 16.06
CA ARG A 83 16.08 21.20 14.62
C ARG A 83 14.76 21.52 13.92
N PRO A 84 14.59 22.65 13.26
CA PRO A 84 13.40 22.93 12.50
C PRO A 84 13.37 22.01 11.26
N ALA A 85 12.43 21.07 11.22
CA ALA A 85 12.07 20.30 10.02
C ALA A 85 10.82 20.95 9.42
N ILE A 86 11.01 22.03 8.65
CA ILE A 86 9.91 22.80 8.07
C ILE A 86 9.37 22.07 6.84
N ASP A 87 10.27 21.56 5.99
CA ASP A 87 9.92 20.82 4.79
C ASP A 87 10.61 19.44 4.82
N VAL A 88 9.80 18.38 4.71
CA VAL A 88 10.32 17.01 4.63
C VAL A 88 10.10 16.49 3.21
N ASP A 89 11.17 16.36 2.44
CA ASP A 89 11.14 15.70 1.13
C ASP A 89 11.49 14.23 1.29
N THR A 90 10.51 13.35 1.04
CA THR A 90 10.67 11.89 1.05
C THR A 90 10.90 11.33 -0.35
N SER A 91 10.94 12.19 -1.38
CA SER A 91 11.09 11.75 -2.76
C SER A 91 12.48 11.19 -3.03
N CYS A 92 12.54 10.24 -3.94
CA CYS A 92 13.78 9.62 -4.37
C CYS A 92 13.68 9.17 -5.83
N GLU A 93 14.81 8.77 -6.39
CA GLU A 93 14.86 8.10 -7.68
C GLU A 93 14.93 6.59 -7.48
N ILE A 94 14.02 5.85 -8.12
CA ILE A 94 13.97 4.39 -8.07
C ILE A 94 13.94 3.87 -9.51
N LEU A 95 14.92 3.05 -9.91
CA LEU A 95 15.01 2.41 -11.22
C LEU A 95 14.73 3.41 -12.38
N GLY A 96 15.46 4.51 -12.40
CA GLY A 96 15.42 5.52 -13.46
C GLY A 96 14.19 6.40 -13.50
N GLY A 97 13.45 6.52 -12.40
CA GLY A 97 12.32 7.42 -12.32
C GLY A 97 12.00 7.88 -10.90
N ARG A 98 11.37 9.05 -10.81
CA ARG A 98 11.03 9.68 -9.54
C ARG A 98 9.90 8.95 -8.82
N SER A 99 10.02 8.85 -7.51
CA SER A 99 8.95 8.41 -6.59
C SER A 99 8.82 9.42 -5.46
N SER A 100 7.61 9.66 -4.99
CA SER A 100 7.35 10.55 -3.86
C SER A 100 7.86 9.99 -2.52
N MET A 101 8.03 8.67 -2.46
CA MET A 101 8.51 7.94 -1.27
C MET A 101 9.43 6.79 -1.70
N PRO A 102 10.38 6.35 -0.83
CA PRO A 102 11.38 5.33 -1.18
C PRO A 102 10.83 3.89 -1.17
N PHE A 103 9.61 3.68 -1.60
CA PHE A 103 8.99 2.36 -1.74
C PHE A 103 7.89 2.37 -2.81
N GLY A 104 7.43 1.18 -3.19
CA GLY A 104 6.32 0.97 -4.10
C GLY A 104 5.44 -0.18 -3.66
N ILE A 105 4.37 -0.45 -4.40
CA ILE A 105 3.52 -1.61 -4.17
C ILE A 105 4.15 -2.80 -4.90
N ALA A 106 4.51 -3.82 -4.10
CA ALA A 106 5.13 -5.04 -4.59
C ALA A 106 4.16 -5.88 -5.45
N PRO A 107 4.69 -6.73 -6.37
CA PRO A 107 3.84 -7.62 -7.16
C PRO A 107 3.16 -8.66 -6.27
N THR A 108 1.84 -8.72 -6.36
CA THR A 108 1.04 -9.70 -5.63
C THR A 108 0.13 -10.42 -6.61
N GLY A 109 0.19 -11.75 -6.62
CA GLY A 109 -0.73 -12.56 -7.40
C GLY A 109 -2.11 -12.66 -6.76
N PHE A 110 -3.12 -12.94 -7.57
CA PHE A 110 -4.48 -13.26 -7.11
C PHE A 110 -5.15 -12.21 -6.21
N THR A 111 -4.86 -10.92 -6.38
CA THR A 111 -5.38 -9.87 -5.51
C THR A 111 -6.90 -9.81 -5.47
N ARG A 112 -7.60 -10.18 -6.58
CA ARG A 112 -9.06 -10.25 -6.63
C ARG A 112 -9.64 -11.40 -5.80
N LEU A 113 -8.81 -12.34 -5.35
CA LEU A 113 -9.24 -13.34 -4.37
C LEU A 113 -9.63 -12.67 -3.04
N MET A 114 -8.98 -11.57 -2.70
CA MET A 114 -9.20 -10.84 -1.46
C MET A 114 -10.19 -9.68 -1.62
N GLN A 115 -10.13 -8.97 -2.74
CA GLN A 115 -10.92 -7.76 -2.97
C GLN A 115 -11.26 -7.63 -4.46
N THR A 116 -12.52 -7.38 -4.79
CA THR A 116 -13.03 -7.36 -6.17
C THR A 116 -12.30 -6.36 -7.08
N GLU A 117 -11.92 -5.21 -6.57
CA GLU A 117 -11.20 -4.18 -7.35
C GLU A 117 -9.73 -4.55 -7.60
N GLY A 118 -9.14 -5.41 -6.77
CA GLY A 118 -7.82 -6.01 -6.96
C GLY A 118 -6.73 -5.02 -7.33
N GLU A 119 -6.00 -5.30 -8.41
CA GLU A 119 -4.87 -4.52 -8.90
C GLU A 119 -5.26 -3.11 -9.36
N VAL A 120 -6.49 -2.88 -9.82
CA VAL A 120 -7.01 -1.57 -10.20
C VAL A 120 -6.99 -0.61 -9.00
N ALA A 121 -7.45 -1.07 -7.82
CA ALA A 121 -7.40 -0.28 -6.61
C ALA A 121 -5.96 0.00 -6.16
N GLY A 122 -5.08 -1.01 -6.26
CA GLY A 122 -3.66 -0.88 -5.93
C GLY A 122 -2.94 0.13 -6.83
N ALA A 123 -3.13 0.02 -8.14
CA ALA A 123 -2.53 0.90 -9.14
C ALA A 123 -3.03 2.35 -8.98
N GLY A 124 -4.33 2.54 -8.80
CA GLY A 124 -4.91 3.86 -8.54
C GLY A 124 -4.39 4.50 -7.26
N ALA A 125 -4.27 3.74 -6.18
CA ALA A 125 -3.70 4.21 -4.92
C ALA A 125 -2.22 4.58 -5.05
N ALA A 126 -1.43 3.77 -5.76
CA ALA A 126 -0.02 4.05 -6.03
C ALA A 126 0.14 5.34 -6.86
N GLY A 127 -0.68 5.51 -7.90
CA GLY A 127 -0.70 6.71 -8.72
C GLY A 127 -1.05 7.97 -7.90
N ALA A 128 -2.07 7.88 -7.05
CA ALA A 128 -2.46 8.99 -6.17
C ALA A 128 -1.36 9.34 -5.15
N ALA A 129 -0.59 8.35 -4.70
CA ALA A 129 0.53 8.54 -3.79
C ALA A 129 1.85 8.91 -4.50
N GLY A 130 1.91 8.87 -5.82
CA GLY A 130 3.14 9.13 -6.61
C GLY A 130 4.24 8.08 -6.43
N ILE A 131 3.87 6.83 -6.14
CA ILE A 131 4.80 5.71 -5.95
C ILE A 131 4.62 4.66 -7.05
N PRO A 132 5.62 3.81 -7.33
CA PRO A 132 5.49 2.72 -8.29
C PRO A 132 4.46 1.65 -7.86
N PHE A 133 3.77 1.10 -8.83
CA PHE A 133 2.94 -0.09 -8.70
C PHE A 133 3.51 -1.22 -9.55
N THR A 134 3.67 -2.41 -9.00
CA THR A 134 4.13 -3.59 -9.76
C THR A 134 2.98 -4.57 -9.99
N LEU A 135 2.67 -4.83 -11.25
CA LEU A 135 1.75 -5.88 -11.65
C LEU A 135 2.48 -7.23 -11.69
N SER A 136 1.94 -8.22 -11.00
CA SER A 136 2.46 -9.61 -11.05
C SER A 136 2.06 -10.31 -12.35
N THR A 137 2.89 -11.22 -12.83
CA THR A 137 2.50 -12.21 -13.87
C THR A 137 1.24 -12.99 -13.48
N LEU A 138 1.05 -13.24 -12.19
CA LEU A 138 -0.14 -13.91 -11.63
C LEU A 138 -1.22 -12.92 -11.21
N GLY A 139 -1.17 -11.69 -11.72
CA GLY A 139 -2.19 -10.69 -11.52
C GLY A 139 -3.53 -11.14 -12.10
N THR A 140 -4.61 -10.67 -11.51
CA THR A 140 -5.99 -11.01 -11.90
C THR A 140 -6.65 -9.93 -12.75
N THR A 141 -5.89 -8.89 -13.09
CA THR A 141 -6.29 -7.77 -13.94
C THR A 141 -5.32 -7.67 -15.13
N SER A 142 -5.80 -7.26 -16.29
CA SER A 142 -4.97 -7.12 -17.48
C SER A 142 -3.96 -5.99 -17.34
N ILE A 143 -2.86 -6.07 -18.10
CA ILE A 143 -1.82 -5.03 -18.18
C ILE A 143 -2.46 -3.68 -18.55
N GLU A 144 -3.38 -3.72 -19.52
CA GLU A 144 -4.05 -2.55 -20.06
C GLU A 144 -4.99 -1.89 -19.04
N ASP A 145 -5.76 -2.70 -18.28
CA ASP A 145 -6.67 -2.19 -17.24
C ASP A 145 -5.90 -1.58 -16.07
N VAL A 146 -4.76 -2.18 -15.69
CA VAL A 146 -3.87 -1.61 -14.66
C VAL A 146 -3.32 -0.26 -15.15
N LYS A 147 -2.89 -0.18 -16.41
CA LYS A 147 -2.43 1.10 -16.98
C LYS A 147 -3.54 2.13 -17.04
N ALA A 148 -4.76 1.73 -17.40
CA ALA A 148 -5.91 2.62 -17.39
C ALA A 148 -6.24 3.18 -15.99
N ALA A 149 -6.04 2.36 -14.94
CA ALA A 149 -6.22 2.78 -13.55
C ALA A 149 -5.12 3.73 -13.02
N ASN A 150 -3.93 3.68 -13.63
CA ASN A 150 -2.78 4.51 -13.26
C ASN A 150 -2.08 5.05 -14.53
N PRO A 151 -2.75 5.92 -15.33
CA PRO A 151 -2.28 6.30 -16.65
C PRO A 151 -0.99 7.12 -16.65
N HIS A 152 -0.78 7.94 -15.62
CA HIS A 152 0.36 8.85 -15.48
C HIS A 152 1.40 8.38 -14.47
N GLY A 153 1.06 7.37 -13.65
CA GLY A 153 1.97 6.82 -12.65
C GLY A 153 2.91 5.78 -13.23
N ARG A 154 3.88 5.42 -12.41
CA ARG A 154 4.87 4.41 -12.72
C ARG A 154 4.28 3.02 -12.53
N ASN A 155 4.23 2.26 -13.61
CA ASN A 155 3.76 0.88 -13.58
C ASN A 155 4.91 -0.05 -13.97
N TRP A 156 5.21 -1.01 -13.13
CA TRP A 156 6.23 -2.04 -13.31
C TRP A 156 5.56 -3.39 -13.57
N PHE A 157 6.22 -4.24 -14.30
CA PHE A 157 5.73 -5.58 -14.59
C PHE A 157 6.69 -6.64 -14.04
N GLN A 158 6.21 -7.52 -13.19
CA GLN A 158 6.99 -8.67 -12.70
C GLN A 158 6.70 -9.87 -13.58
N LEU A 159 7.78 -10.47 -14.12
CA LEU A 159 7.73 -11.61 -15.04
C LEU A 159 8.22 -12.89 -14.38
N TYR A 160 7.34 -13.87 -14.32
CA TYR A 160 7.79 -15.26 -14.25
C TYR A 160 8.04 -15.78 -15.65
N VAL A 161 9.26 -16.25 -15.90
CA VAL A 161 9.63 -16.76 -17.20
C VAL A 161 8.99 -18.13 -17.42
N MET A 162 8.09 -18.19 -18.40
CA MET A 162 7.36 -19.40 -18.76
C MET A 162 8.27 -20.40 -19.51
N ARG A 163 7.91 -21.69 -19.49
CA ARG A 163 8.58 -22.72 -20.29
C ARG A 163 8.51 -22.39 -21.79
N ASP A 164 7.34 -21.98 -22.25
CA ASP A 164 7.19 -21.38 -23.58
C ASP A 164 7.61 -19.91 -23.52
N ARG A 165 8.76 -19.61 -24.12
CA ARG A 165 9.34 -18.27 -24.13
C ARG A 165 8.52 -17.25 -24.91
N GLU A 166 7.75 -17.68 -25.90
CA GLU A 166 6.92 -16.77 -26.70
C GLU A 166 5.80 -16.15 -25.84
N ILE A 167 5.26 -16.89 -24.86
CA ILE A 167 4.31 -16.34 -23.89
C ILE A 167 4.98 -15.23 -23.09
N SER A 168 6.18 -15.47 -22.57
CA SER A 168 6.94 -14.47 -21.79
C SER A 168 7.26 -13.23 -22.63
N TYR A 169 7.74 -13.41 -23.85
CA TYR A 169 8.01 -12.30 -24.79
C TYR A 169 6.72 -11.53 -25.14
N GLY A 170 5.61 -12.24 -25.30
CA GLY A 170 4.29 -11.64 -25.52
C GLY A 170 3.88 -10.72 -24.36
N LEU A 171 4.05 -11.17 -23.12
CA LEU A 171 3.74 -10.36 -21.93
C LEU A 171 4.63 -9.12 -21.83
N VAL A 172 5.94 -9.28 -22.07
CA VAL A 172 6.90 -8.14 -22.06
C VAL A 172 6.55 -7.12 -23.13
N ARG A 173 6.26 -7.56 -24.36
CA ARG A 173 5.83 -6.66 -25.44
C ARG A 173 4.55 -5.91 -25.11
N ARG A 174 3.57 -6.57 -24.50
CA ARG A 174 2.32 -5.92 -24.07
C ARG A 174 2.57 -4.90 -22.96
N ALA A 175 3.38 -5.24 -21.96
CA ALA A 175 3.73 -4.32 -20.88
C ALA A 175 4.46 -3.07 -21.42
N ALA A 176 5.43 -3.25 -22.30
CA ALA A 176 6.13 -2.16 -22.97
C ALA A 176 5.19 -1.29 -23.82
N ALA A 177 4.32 -1.91 -24.62
CA ALA A 177 3.34 -1.20 -25.45
C ALA A 177 2.32 -0.42 -24.61
N ALA A 178 1.95 -0.92 -23.43
CA ALA A 178 1.10 -0.23 -22.49
C ALA A 178 1.83 0.89 -21.68
N GLY A 179 3.16 1.03 -21.86
CA GLY A 179 3.96 2.06 -21.17
C GLY A 179 4.29 1.72 -19.72
N PHE A 180 4.51 0.44 -19.44
CA PHE A 180 5.18 0.02 -18.20
C PHE A 180 6.67 0.33 -18.35
N ASP A 181 7.26 0.90 -17.33
CA ASP A 181 8.63 1.47 -17.41
C ASP A 181 9.72 0.57 -16.82
N THR A 182 9.36 -0.49 -16.15
CA THR A 182 10.31 -1.42 -15.51
C THR A 182 9.82 -2.86 -15.59
N LEU A 183 10.76 -3.78 -15.87
CA LEU A 183 10.57 -5.23 -15.80
C LEU A 183 11.33 -5.78 -14.58
N GLN A 184 10.68 -6.61 -13.79
CA GLN A 184 11.25 -7.31 -12.63
C GLN A 184 11.27 -8.82 -12.85
#